data_0befa6444853e0f57e9db618ae8c59c9
#
_entry.id   0befa6444853e0f57e9db618ae8c59c9
#
_cell.length_a   1.000
_cell.length_b   1.000
_cell.length_c   1.000
_cell.angle_alpha   90.00
_cell.angle_beta   90.00
_cell.angle_gamma   90.00
#
_symmetry.space_group_name_H-M   'P 1'
#
loop_
_entity.id
_entity.type
_entity.pdbx_description
1 polymer ?
#
loop_
_entity_poly.entity_id
_entity_poly.type
_entity_poly.pdbx_seq_one_letter_code
_entity_poly.pdbx_strand_id
1 'polypeptide(L)'
;MEKLTGRNLIAGEAVSGGGEAFRAVDPATGATLDPEFSGAGARDVDQALSAAEAAFRVYGASSGAERARLLRAIADEVMKLGDELLLRAASETGLARARLESERTRTVNQLRMFADWVEEGSWVEARIDTADPARTPAPKPDIRRMLVPLGPVAVFSASNFPLAFSVAGGDTASALAAGCPVVCKAHPAHPGTSELVARAVNRAVRQAGLPAGMFSLLHGWSHEVGLALAKHPLTRAVGFTGSLRGGRAIFDAAATRAEPIPVYAEMGSVNPVFLLPSAVATRWESIAAGLAQSITLGVGQFCTNPGVLVAMCEEGLDSLLGALAERLRNTPAGVMLYDRLAHAYAGGVERARAMGAELLAVASPAHDGPTGGRPALLSTDIGHFLEEAEMRAEIFGPSSLAVVVGSADEMLKVAEALEGQLTASIHGTPQDLATYAALVEVLRRKAGRLIFNGFPTGVEVGHAMQHGGPYPASTDARSTSVGTASILRFARPVCYQDFPDGALPPALRNRNALGIWRLVNGAMTRSDVGAAA
;
A
#
# COMPACT_ATOMS: atom_id res chain seq x y z
N MET A 1 13.14 29.04 0.74
CA MET A 1 12.15 28.00 1.13
C MET A 1 10.78 28.65 1.25
N GLU A 2 9.79 28.13 0.58
CA GLU A 2 8.41 28.62 0.66
C GLU A 2 7.80 28.17 2.00
N LYS A 3 7.41 29.10 2.85
CA LYS A 3 6.83 28.79 4.17
C LYS A 3 5.56 27.94 4.02
N LEU A 4 5.41 26.88 4.82
CA LEU A 4 4.18 26.10 4.91
C LEU A 4 3.00 27.02 5.27
N THR A 5 1.86 26.83 4.62
CA THR A 5 0.66 27.65 4.83
C THR A 5 -0.35 27.00 5.75
N GLY A 6 -0.30 25.68 5.91
CA GLY A 6 -1.31 24.89 6.62
C GLY A 6 -2.67 24.87 5.90
N ARG A 7 -2.74 25.26 4.62
CA ARG A 7 -3.98 25.32 3.85
C ARG A 7 -4.16 24.09 2.98
N ASN A 8 -5.41 23.77 2.65
CA ASN A 8 -5.71 22.81 1.59
C ASN A 8 -5.17 23.33 0.26
N LEU A 9 -4.77 22.43 -0.63
CA LEU A 9 -4.38 22.77 -1.99
C LEU A 9 -5.45 22.22 -2.95
N ILE A 10 -6.29 23.08 -3.48
CA ILE A 10 -7.39 22.70 -4.37
C ILE A 10 -7.13 23.29 -5.74
N ALA A 11 -6.97 22.43 -6.75
CA ALA A 11 -6.67 22.84 -8.11
C ALA A 11 -5.49 23.84 -8.20
N GLY A 12 -4.42 23.59 -7.43
CA GLY A 12 -3.22 24.40 -7.42
C GLY A 12 -3.25 25.64 -6.50
N GLU A 13 -4.41 26.00 -5.93
CA GLU A 13 -4.59 27.16 -5.06
C GLU A 13 -4.61 26.76 -3.57
N ALA A 14 -4.02 27.61 -2.72
CA ALA A 14 -4.03 27.44 -1.27
C ALA A 14 -5.32 28.02 -0.66
N VAL A 15 -6.20 27.14 -0.17
CA VAL A 15 -7.53 27.46 0.32
C VAL A 15 -7.65 27.16 1.82
N SER A 16 -8.16 28.09 2.61
CA SER A 16 -8.53 27.82 4.01
C SER A 16 -9.74 26.90 4.04
N GLY A 17 -9.64 25.77 4.75
CA GLY A 17 -10.73 24.82 4.85
C GLY A 17 -11.84 25.25 5.80
N GLY A 18 -13.01 24.63 5.64
CA GLY A 18 -14.19 24.86 6.48
C GLY A 18 -14.30 23.89 7.67
N GLY A 19 -13.32 23.00 7.88
CA GLY A 19 -13.30 22.04 8.98
C GLY A 19 -12.43 22.46 10.15
N GLU A 20 -12.31 21.58 11.15
CA GLU A 20 -11.53 21.81 12.37
C GLU A 20 -10.05 22.00 12.06
N ALA A 21 -9.45 23.03 12.68
CA ALA A 21 -8.02 23.29 12.59
C ALA A 21 -7.23 22.40 13.57
N PHE A 22 -6.01 22.03 13.19
CA PHE A 22 -5.13 21.19 14.02
C PHE A 22 -3.65 21.53 13.78
N ARG A 23 -2.77 21.04 14.66
CA ARG A 23 -1.33 21.14 14.51
C ARG A 23 -0.68 19.76 14.45
N ALA A 24 0.40 19.65 13.70
CA ALA A 24 1.27 18.50 13.79
C ALA A 24 1.98 18.48 15.15
N VAL A 25 2.38 17.28 15.59
CA VAL A 25 3.10 17.06 16.84
C VAL A 25 4.38 16.30 16.52
N ASP A 26 5.49 16.71 17.10
CA ASP A 26 6.73 15.93 17.11
C ASP A 26 6.55 14.75 18.08
N PRO A 27 6.53 13.52 17.60
CA PRO A 27 6.26 12.36 18.46
C PRO A 27 7.39 12.07 19.45
N ALA A 28 8.61 12.52 19.18
CA ALA A 28 9.74 12.31 20.08
C ALA A 28 9.66 13.19 21.34
N THR A 29 9.15 14.41 21.19
CA THR A 29 9.14 15.42 22.25
C THR A 29 7.74 15.77 22.77
N GLY A 30 6.69 15.48 21.98
CA GLY A 30 5.33 15.93 22.25
C GLY A 30 5.08 17.41 21.89
N ALA A 31 6.07 18.09 21.33
CA ALA A 31 5.95 19.51 20.97
C ALA A 31 5.04 19.70 19.74
N THR A 32 4.20 20.73 19.78
CA THR A 32 3.39 21.12 18.61
C THR A 32 4.27 21.83 17.58
N LEU A 33 4.02 21.53 16.31
CA LEU A 33 4.77 22.06 15.16
C LEU A 33 3.93 23.07 14.37
N ASP A 34 4.55 24.19 13.98
CA ASP A 34 3.96 25.15 13.05
C ASP A 34 3.96 24.64 11.60
N PRO A 35 3.03 25.12 10.77
CA PRO A 35 1.89 25.98 11.08
C PRO A 35 0.70 25.20 11.65
N GLU A 36 -0.38 25.91 11.97
CA GLU A 36 -1.69 25.34 12.12
C GLU A 36 -2.25 24.94 10.76
N PHE A 37 -2.89 23.78 10.68
CA PHE A 37 -3.48 23.21 9.45
C PHE A 37 -4.99 23.38 9.48
N SER A 38 -5.54 23.91 8.39
CA SER A 38 -6.97 24.13 8.20
C SER A 38 -7.62 22.85 7.67
N GLY A 39 -8.45 22.19 8.47
CA GLY A 39 -9.19 21.01 8.03
C GLY A 39 -10.17 21.33 6.90
N ALA A 40 -10.32 20.41 5.94
CA ALA A 40 -11.29 20.54 4.87
C ALA A 40 -12.72 20.26 5.40
N GLY A 41 -13.70 20.95 4.82
CA GLY A 41 -15.14 20.67 5.00
C GLY A 41 -15.77 20.07 3.74
N ALA A 42 -17.06 19.81 3.78
CA ALA A 42 -17.80 19.22 2.66
C ALA A 42 -17.69 20.06 1.37
N ARG A 43 -17.69 21.39 1.49
CA ARG A 43 -17.53 22.29 0.34
C ARG A 43 -16.16 22.19 -0.31
N ASP A 44 -15.10 21.98 0.48
CA ASP A 44 -13.74 21.82 -0.04
C ASP A 44 -13.59 20.50 -0.79
N VAL A 45 -14.23 19.43 -0.30
CA VAL A 45 -14.31 18.13 -0.97
C VAL A 45 -15.03 18.26 -2.32
N ASP A 46 -16.21 18.93 -2.35
CA ASP A 46 -16.97 19.17 -3.59
C ASP A 46 -16.15 19.97 -4.61
N GLN A 47 -15.49 21.04 -4.18
CA GLN A 47 -14.65 21.87 -5.05
C GLN A 47 -13.47 21.08 -5.61
N ALA A 48 -12.79 20.27 -4.80
CA ALA A 48 -11.65 19.46 -5.23
C ALA A 48 -12.08 18.39 -6.26
N LEU A 49 -13.19 17.69 -6.01
CA LEU A 49 -13.66 16.64 -6.91
C LEU A 49 -14.30 17.19 -8.19
N SER A 50 -14.97 18.35 -8.13
CA SER A 50 -15.45 19.05 -9.33
C SER A 50 -14.30 19.50 -10.22
N ALA A 51 -13.21 20.01 -9.64
CA ALA A 51 -11.99 20.35 -10.39
C ALA A 51 -11.32 19.10 -10.99
N ALA A 52 -11.28 17.99 -10.25
CA ALA A 52 -10.74 16.72 -10.73
C ALA A 52 -11.57 16.14 -11.89
N GLU A 53 -12.91 16.20 -11.83
CA GLU A 53 -13.78 15.76 -12.92
C GLU A 53 -13.60 16.61 -14.17
N ALA A 54 -13.43 17.93 -14.03
CA ALA A 54 -13.12 18.81 -15.16
C ALA A 54 -11.74 18.48 -15.77
N ALA A 55 -10.73 18.20 -14.94
CA ALA A 55 -9.41 17.80 -15.40
C ALA A 55 -9.41 16.42 -16.09
N PHE A 56 -10.24 15.49 -15.64
CA PHE A 56 -10.37 14.17 -16.22
C PHE A 56 -10.78 14.19 -17.69
N ARG A 57 -11.65 15.11 -18.08
CA ARG A 57 -12.09 15.26 -19.48
C ARG A 57 -10.92 15.50 -20.45
N VAL A 58 -9.84 16.10 -19.95
CA VAL A 58 -8.61 16.35 -20.72
C VAL A 58 -7.60 15.22 -20.51
N TYR A 59 -7.28 14.94 -19.26
CA TYR A 59 -6.21 13.99 -18.90
C TYR A 59 -6.56 12.53 -19.19
N GLY A 60 -7.82 12.14 -19.05
CA GLY A 60 -8.27 10.78 -19.36
C GLY A 60 -8.00 10.37 -20.81
N ALA A 61 -7.92 11.34 -21.73
CA ALA A 61 -7.59 11.14 -23.14
C ALA A 61 -6.10 11.30 -23.45
N SER A 62 -5.25 11.63 -22.46
CA SER A 62 -3.81 11.85 -22.68
C SER A 62 -3.09 10.58 -23.14
N SER A 63 -2.04 10.76 -23.92
CA SER A 63 -1.16 9.68 -24.38
C SER A 63 -0.27 9.13 -23.24
N GLY A 64 0.25 7.92 -23.42
CA GLY A 64 1.25 7.34 -22.50
C GLY A 64 2.47 8.25 -22.32
N ALA A 65 2.96 8.88 -23.39
CA ALA A 65 4.08 9.80 -23.35
C ALA A 65 3.79 11.08 -22.52
N GLU A 66 2.57 11.61 -22.57
CA GLU A 66 2.16 12.77 -21.76
C GLU A 66 2.09 12.41 -20.28
N ARG A 67 1.53 11.24 -19.95
CA ARG A 67 1.49 10.72 -18.58
C ARG A 67 2.90 10.45 -18.05
N ALA A 68 3.77 9.85 -18.86
CA ALA A 68 5.17 9.60 -18.51
C ALA A 68 5.93 10.89 -18.20
N ARG A 69 5.75 11.94 -19.01
CA ARG A 69 6.37 13.26 -18.74
C ARG A 69 5.91 13.86 -17.43
N LEU A 70 4.61 13.78 -17.10
CA LEU A 70 4.09 14.25 -15.81
C LEU A 70 4.71 13.47 -14.64
N LEU A 71 4.74 12.14 -14.70
CA LEU A 71 5.27 11.30 -13.62
C LEU A 71 6.76 11.55 -13.39
N ARG A 72 7.56 11.71 -14.45
CA ARG A 72 8.98 12.10 -14.34
C ARG A 72 9.15 13.51 -13.77
N ALA A 73 8.33 14.46 -14.18
CA ALA A 73 8.36 15.82 -13.62
C ALA A 73 8.00 15.84 -12.13
N ILE A 74 7.01 15.05 -11.69
CA ILE A 74 6.69 14.89 -10.26
C ILE A 74 7.90 14.31 -9.50
N ALA A 75 8.54 13.27 -10.04
CA ALA A 75 9.73 12.65 -9.43
C ALA A 75 10.86 13.69 -9.24
N ASP A 76 11.11 14.51 -10.24
CA ASP A 76 12.15 15.54 -10.22
C ASP A 76 11.80 16.69 -9.24
N GLU A 77 10.54 17.13 -9.19
CA GLU A 77 10.08 18.15 -8.23
C GLU A 77 10.14 17.66 -6.79
N VAL A 78 9.84 16.38 -6.52
CA VAL A 78 9.99 15.77 -5.18
C VAL A 78 11.48 15.73 -4.79
N MET A 79 12.39 15.38 -5.69
CA MET A 79 13.84 15.41 -5.40
C MET A 79 14.35 16.81 -5.10
N LYS A 80 13.84 17.85 -5.77
CA LYS A 80 14.23 19.26 -5.53
C LYS A 80 13.87 19.79 -4.13
N LEU A 81 12.96 19.13 -3.42
CA LEU A 81 12.63 19.50 -2.04
C LEU A 81 13.82 19.30 -1.07
N GLY A 82 14.77 18.45 -1.44
CA GLY A 82 16.04 18.29 -0.72
C GLY A 82 15.84 17.96 0.77
N ASP A 83 16.63 18.64 1.61
CA ASP A 83 16.64 18.46 3.07
C ASP A 83 15.39 19.02 3.76
N GLU A 84 14.74 20.01 3.18
CA GLU A 84 13.52 20.60 3.74
C GLU A 84 12.45 19.51 3.96
N LEU A 85 12.23 18.65 2.96
CA LEU A 85 11.30 17.54 3.05
C LEU A 85 11.70 16.55 4.14
N LEU A 86 12.97 16.17 4.18
CA LEU A 86 13.47 15.16 5.12
C LEU A 86 13.42 15.63 6.57
N LEU A 87 13.80 16.89 6.82
CA LEU A 87 13.74 17.50 8.15
C LEU A 87 12.30 17.62 8.64
N ARG A 88 11.38 18.09 7.77
CA ARG A 88 9.97 18.18 8.14
C ARG A 88 9.37 16.80 8.41
N ALA A 89 9.64 15.81 7.56
CA ALA A 89 9.16 14.45 7.75
C ALA A 89 9.72 13.82 9.04
N ALA A 90 10.99 14.02 9.35
CA ALA A 90 11.60 13.55 10.60
C ALA A 90 10.93 14.16 11.84
N SER A 91 10.68 15.47 11.82
CA SER A 91 10.01 16.16 12.94
C SER A 91 8.56 15.70 13.13
N GLU A 92 7.84 15.36 12.06
CA GLU A 92 6.44 14.94 12.15
C GLU A 92 6.27 13.45 12.47
N THR A 93 7.29 12.63 12.25
CA THR A 93 7.15 11.17 12.33
C THR A 93 8.13 10.49 13.30
N GLY A 94 9.16 11.17 13.76
CA GLY A 94 10.25 10.57 14.52
C GLY A 94 11.11 9.57 13.74
N LEU A 95 10.88 9.42 12.43
CA LEU A 95 11.65 8.49 11.59
C LEU A 95 13.07 9.01 11.33
N ALA A 96 14.03 8.11 11.37
CA ALA A 96 15.43 8.44 11.13
C ALA A 96 15.63 8.99 9.70
N ARG A 97 16.52 9.97 9.56
CA ARG A 97 16.84 10.61 8.27
C ARG A 97 17.19 9.60 7.17
N ALA A 98 18.05 8.62 7.45
CA ALA A 98 18.45 7.59 6.47
C ALA A 98 17.26 6.77 5.95
N ARG A 99 16.26 6.49 6.82
CA ARG A 99 15.01 5.84 6.45
C ARG A 99 14.21 6.72 5.48
N LEU A 100 14.09 8.01 5.76
CA LEU A 100 13.35 8.97 4.92
C LEU A 100 14.05 9.22 3.57
N GLU A 101 15.38 9.25 3.53
CA GLU A 101 16.15 9.33 2.28
C GLU A 101 15.91 8.11 1.38
N SER A 102 15.95 6.90 1.97
CA SER A 102 15.62 5.66 1.27
C SER A 102 14.18 5.67 0.76
N GLU A 103 13.23 6.13 1.58
CA GLU A 103 11.82 6.20 1.22
C GLU A 103 11.55 7.22 0.11
N ARG A 104 12.20 8.40 0.14
CA ARG A 104 12.15 9.37 -0.96
C ARG A 104 12.65 8.77 -2.26
N THR A 105 13.78 8.09 -2.21
CA THR A 105 14.37 7.43 -3.38
C THR A 105 13.41 6.37 -3.94
N ARG A 106 12.81 5.57 -3.08
CA ARG A 106 11.81 4.57 -3.44
C ARG A 106 10.59 5.21 -4.12
N THR A 107 10.08 6.31 -3.56
CA THR A 107 8.92 7.05 -4.12
C THR A 107 9.23 7.56 -5.52
N VAL A 108 10.39 8.19 -5.71
CA VAL A 108 10.84 8.72 -7.00
C VAL A 108 11.05 7.60 -8.04
N ASN A 109 11.67 6.50 -7.64
CA ASN A 109 11.89 5.36 -8.53
C ASN A 109 10.56 4.71 -8.95
N GLN A 110 9.57 4.66 -8.06
CA GLN A 110 8.24 4.15 -8.40
C GLN A 110 7.51 5.05 -9.42
N LEU A 111 7.60 6.37 -9.27
CA LEU A 111 7.07 7.31 -10.26
C LEU A 111 7.72 7.12 -11.64
N ARG A 112 9.05 6.95 -11.68
CA ARG A 112 9.80 6.69 -12.92
C ARG A 112 9.45 5.35 -13.55
N MET A 113 9.31 4.30 -12.73
CA MET A 113 8.87 2.97 -13.19
C MET A 113 7.48 3.04 -13.84
N PHE A 114 6.54 3.78 -13.25
CA PHE A 114 5.23 3.98 -13.88
C PHE A 114 5.32 4.82 -15.16
N ALA A 115 6.21 5.82 -15.20
CA ALA A 115 6.44 6.59 -16.43
C ALA A 115 6.89 5.68 -17.59
N ASP A 116 7.88 4.82 -17.34
CA ASP A 116 8.38 3.87 -18.33
C ASP A 116 7.28 2.87 -18.75
N TRP A 117 6.49 2.40 -17.79
CA TRP A 117 5.41 1.44 -18.03
C TRP A 117 4.28 2.01 -18.90
N VAL A 118 3.85 3.25 -18.65
CA VAL A 118 2.78 3.87 -19.46
C VAL A 118 3.29 4.36 -20.82
N GLU A 119 4.58 4.67 -20.94
CA GLU A 119 5.20 5.03 -22.20
C GLU A 119 5.36 3.82 -23.13
N GLU A 120 5.68 2.64 -22.58
CA GLU A 120 5.64 1.36 -23.31
C GLU A 120 4.22 1.06 -23.80
N GLY A 121 3.20 1.26 -22.99
CA GLY A 121 1.79 1.31 -23.37
C GLY A 121 1.04 -0.01 -23.43
N SER A 122 1.68 -1.18 -23.36
CA SER A 122 0.99 -2.50 -23.43
C SER A 122 0.07 -2.79 -22.23
N TRP A 123 0.21 -2.03 -21.14
CA TRP A 123 -0.61 -2.16 -19.93
C TRP A 123 -2.11 -1.98 -20.19
N VAL A 124 -2.50 -1.36 -21.29
CA VAL A 124 -3.92 -1.18 -21.68
C VAL A 124 -4.61 -2.47 -22.09
N GLU A 125 -3.87 -3.59 -22.17
CA GLU A 125 -4.38 -4.92 -22.53
C GLU A 125 -5.23 -4.92 -23.80
N ALA A 126 -4.71 -4.34 -24.88
CA ALA A 126 -5.42 -4.27 -26.16
C ALA A 126 -5.67 -5.68 -26.72
N ARG A 127 -6.95 -6.01 -26.96
CA ARG A 127 -7.39 -7.29 -27.53
C ARG A 127 -8.26 -7.01 -28.75
N ILE A 128 -8.01 -7.73 -29.84
CA ILE A 128 -8.66 -7.55 -31.13
C ILE A 128 -9.05 -8.91 -31.68
N ASP A 129 -10.34 -9.12 -31.84
CA ASP A 129 -10.93 -10.25 -32.55
C ASP A 129 -11.57 -9.74 -33.83
N THR A 130 -10.94 -9.98 -34.99
CA THR A 130 -11.43 -9.49 -36.29
C THR A 130 -12.73 -10.18 -36.70
N ALA A 131 -13.55 -9.48 -37.49
CA ALA A 131 -14.76 -10.04 -38.05
C ALA A 131 -14.50 -11.29 -38.90
N ASP A 132 -15.44 -12.22 -38.88
CA ASP A 132 -15.51 -13.37 -39.79
C ASP A 132 -16.95 -13.51 -40.31
N PRO A 133 -17.26 -12.86 -41.43
CA PRO A 133 -18.61 -12.89 -42.01
C PRO A 133 -19.00 -14.28 -42.56
N ALA A 134 -18.01 -15.15 -42.81
CA ALA A 134 -18.26 -16.49 -43.36
C ALA A 134 -18.49 -17.56 -42.27
N ARG A 135 -18.29 -17.21 -41.00
CA ARG A 135 -18.49 -18.16 -39.90
C ARG A 135 -19.94 -18.66 -39.82
N THR A 136 -20.11 -19.97 -39.65
CA THR A 136 -21.40 -20.58 -39.38
C THR A 136 -21.51 -21.06 -37.93
N PRO A 137 -22.70 -21.10 -37.28
CA PRO A 137 -24.03 -20.78 -37.81
C PRO A 137 -24.36 -19.29 -37.89
N ALA A 138 -23.51 -18.42 -37.33
CA ALA A 138 -23.68 -16.98 -37.37
C ALA A 138 -22.35 -16.25 -37.67
N PRO A 139 -22.35 -15.15 -38.44
CA PRO A 139 -21.19 -14.30 -38.63
C PRO A 139 -20.57 -13.86 -37.29
N LYS A 140 -19.23 -13.71 -37.27
CA LYS A 140 -18.51 -13.15 -36.13
C LYS A 140 -18.34 -11.63 -36.35
N PRO A 141 -18.78 -10.78 -35.40
CA PRO A 141 -18.51 -9.33 -35.47
C PRO A 141 -17.03 -9.03 -35.20
N ASP A 142 -16.58 -7.82 -35.56
CA ASP A 142 -15.30 -7.25 -35.09
C ASP A 142 -15.46 -6.81 -33.64
N ILE A 143 -14.62 -7.33 -32.74
CA ILE A 143 -14.68 -7.05 -31.31
C ILE A 143 -13.30 -6.62 -30.83
N ARG A 144 -13.21 -5.43 -30.24
CA ARG A 144 -11.96 -4.85 -29.74
C ARG A 144 -12.14 -4.34 -28.32
N ARG A 145 -11.18 -4.63 -27.43
CA ARG A 145 -11.25 -4.27 -26.01
C ARG A 145 -9.92 -3.69 -25.55
N MET A 146 -9.98 -2.66 -24.70
CA MET A 146 -8.84 -2.16 -23.94
C MET A 146 -9.26 -1.63 -22.58
N LEU A 147 -8.28 -1.37 -21.71
CA LEU A 147 -8.48 -0.67 -20.46
C LEU A 147 -8.52 0.84 -20.68
N VAL A 148 -9.45 1.51 -19.97
CA VAL A 148 -9.60 2.97 -19.95
C VAL A 148 -9.65 3.45 -18.49
N PRO A 149 -9.22 4.71 -18.20
CA PRO A 149 -9.24 5.25 -16.84
C PRO A 149 -10.65 5.35 -16.25
N LEU A 150 -10.75 5.20 -14.93
CA LEU A 150 -12.04 5.27 -14.21
C LEU A 150 -12.58 6.70 -14.06
N GLY A 151 -11.72 7.68 -13.79
CA GLY A 151 -12.07 9.06 -13.43
C GLY A 151 -11.39 9.50 -12.13
N PRO A 152 -11.91 10.52 -11.41
CA PRO A 152 -11.29 11.03 -10.19
C PRO A 152 -11.14 9.96 -9.10
N VAL A 153 -9.92 9.86 -8.53
CA VAL A 153 -9.56 8.91 -7.48
C VAL A 153 -9.31 9.64 -6.17
N ALA A 154 -9.94 9.18 -5.09
CA ALA A 154 -9.60 9.61 -3.74
C ALA A 154 -8.47 8.74 -3.20
N VAL A 155 -7.36 9.35 -2.76
CA VAL A 155 -6.20 8.67 -2.18
C VAL A 155 -6.04 9.06 -0.72
N PHE A 156 -5.83 8.07 0.14
CA PHE A 156 -5.62 8.27 1.58
C PHE A 156 -4.18 7.98 1.94
N SER A 157 -3.49 8.99 2.47
CA SER A 157 -2.10 8.85 2.93
C SER A 157 -2.00 7.96 4.16
N ALA A 158 -1.04 7.02 4.16
CA ALA A 158 -0.69 6.20 5.32
C ALA A 158 0.20 6.97 6.30
N SER A 159 0.15 6.63 7.60
CA SER A 159 0.96 7.29 8.64
C SER A 159 2.44 6.87 8.60
N ASN A 160 2.69 5.59 8.38
CA ASN A 160 3.99 4.94 8.58
C ASN A 160 4.95 5.03 7.37
N PHE A 161 4.45 5.53 6.24
CA PHE A 161 5.23 5.82 5.04
C PHE A 161 4.87 7.20 4.49
N PRO A 162 5.41 8.29 5.09
CA PRO A 162 5.01 9.65 4.78
C PRO A 162 5.32 10.09 3.34
N LEU A 163 6.10 9.33 2.60
CA LEU A 163 6.44 9.59 1.20
C LEU A 163 5.92 8.49 0.26
N ALA A 164 6.25 7.21 0.54
CA ALA A 164 6.02 6.11 -0.40
C ALA A 164 4.55 5.63 -0.47
N PHE A 165 3.77 5.80 0.60
CA PHE A 165 2.33 5.51 0.66
C PHE A 165 1.53 6.75 1.08
N SER A 166 1.96 7.92 0.60
CA SER A 166 1.35 9.20 0.88
C SER A 166 1.09 9.96 -0.43
N VAL A 167 1.23 11.27 -0.43
CA VAL A 167 0.80 12.24 -1.45
C VAL A 167 1.28 11.90 -2.87
N ALA A 168 2.56 11.55 -3.06
CA ALA A 168 3.12 11.12 -4.34
C ALA A 168 3.47 9.63 -4.34
N GLY A 169 2.88 8.86 -3.42
CA GLY A 169 3.12 7.44 -3.25
C GLY A 169 2.45 6.56 -4.30
N GLY A 170 2.46 5.24 -4.05
CA GLY A 170 2.02 4.22 -5.01
C GLY A 170 0.61 4.42 -5.56
N ASP A 171 -0.36 4.78 -4.71
CA ASP A 171 -1.74 4.97 -5.14
C ASP A 171 -1.90 6.19 -6.05
N THR A 172 -1.28 7.32 -5.70
CA THR A 172 -1.26 8.52 -6.55
C THR A 172 -0.53 8.26 -7.87
N ALA A 173 0.66 7.63 -7.80
CA ALA A 173 1.45 7.33 -8.99
C ALA A 173 0.70 6.42 -9.97
N SER A 174 0.07 5.34 -9.48
CA SER A 174 -0.69 4.39 -10.31
C SER A 174 -2.00 4.99 -10.84
N ALA A 175 -2.69 5.85 -10.06
CA ALA A 175 -3.89 6.55 -10.52
C ALA A 175 -3.56 7.55 -11.64
N LEU A 176 -2.52 8.39 -11.47
CA LEU A 176 -2.04 9.30 -12.52
C LEU A 176 -1.54 8.52 -13.75
N ALA A 177 -0.82 7.43 -13.57
CA ALA A 177 -0.40 6.54 -14.66
C ALA A 177 -1.59 6.00 -15.47
N ALA A 178 -2.66 5.60 -14.79
CA ALA A 178 -3.88 5.15 -15.45
C ALA A 178 -4.62 6.27 -16.23
N GLY A 179 -4.36 7.54 -15.91
CA GLY A 179 -5.04 8.70 -16.51
C GLY A 179 -6.14 9.29 -15.62
N CYS A 180 -6.08 9.04 -14.31
CA CYS A 180 -7.04 9.49 -13.32
C CYS A 180 -6.49 10.68 -12.52
N PRO A 181 -7.20 11.83 -12.44
CA PRO A 181 -6.90 12.88 -11.47
C PRO A 181 -7.07 12.39 -10.03
N VAL A 182 -6.32 12.99 -9.10
CA VAL A 182 -6.27 12.56 -7.71
C VAL A 182 -6.67 13.66 -6.74
N VAL A 183 -7.55 13.33 -5.80
CA VAL A 183 -7.79 14.12 -4.59
C VAL A 183 -7.23 13.35 -3.40
N CYS A 184 -6.11 13.84 -2.85
CA CYS A 184 -5.41 13.17 -1.77
C CYS A 184 -5.83 13.73 -0.42
N LYS A 185 -6.20 12.85 0.52
CA LYS A 185 -6.42 13.18 1.92
C LYS A 185 -5.11 12.99 2.68
N ALA A 186 -4.51 14.07 3.15
CA ALA A 186 -3.28 14.05 3.96
C ALA A 186 -3.48 13.26 5.26
N HIS A 187 -2.45 12.53 5.70
CA HIS A 187 -2.48 11.95 7.04
C HIS A 187 -2.23 13.04 8.11
N PRO A 188 -3.02 13.10 9.19
CA PRO A 188 -2.90 14.16 10.17
C PRO A 188 -1.60 14.10 11.00
N ALA A 189 -0.87 12.99 11.01
CA ALA A 189 0.40 12.85 11.70
C ALA A 189 1.57 13.55 10.96
N HIS A 190 1.46 13.77 9.62
CA HIS A 190 2.53 14.42 8.85
C HIS A 190 1.98 15.40 7.79
N PRO A 191 1.18 16.39 8.21
CA PRO A 191 0.48 17.28 7.28
C PRO A 191 1.43 18.25 6.56
N GLY A 192 2.52 18.69 7.19
CA GLY A 192 3.51 19.57 6.55
C GLY A 192 4.34 18.85 5.50
N THR A 193 4.74 17.61 5.76
CA THR A 193 5.35 16.73 4.75
C THR A 193 4.42 16.57 3.55
N SER A 194 3.13 16.35 3.80
CA SER A 194 2.10 16.23 2.76
C SER A 194 1.96 17.50 1.94
N GLU A 195 1.96 18.68 2.57
CA GLU A 195 1.88 19.96 1.87
C GLU A 195 3.09 20.21 0.97
N LEU A 196 4.32 19.93 1.45
CA LEU A 196 5.54 20.07 0.65
C LEU A 196 5.49 19.21 -0.63
N VAL A 197 5.11 17.92 -0.48
CA VAL A 197 5.01 17.02 -1.62
C VAL A 197 3.88 17.42 -2.57
N ALA A 198 2.73 17.86 -2.05
CA ALA A 198 1.60 18.30 -2.87
C ALA A 198 1.94 19.54 -3.70
N ARG A 199 2.71 20.49 -3.13
CA ARG A 199 3.22 21.64 -3.88
C ARG A 199 4.16 21.21 -5.01
N ALA A 200 5.02 20.21 -4.77
CA ALA A 200 5.88 19.63 -5.81
C ALA A 200 5.04 19.00 -6.95
N VAL A 201 4.01 18.22 -6.62
CA VAL A 201 3.07 17.66 -7.61
C VAL A 201 2.39 18.77 -8.42
N ASN A 202 1.87 19.82 -7.74
CA ASN A 202 1.20 20.92 -8.42
C ASN A 202 2.16 21.77 -9.29
N ARG A 203 3.45 21.89 -8.92
CA ARG A 203 4.46 22.49 -9.80
C ARG A 203 4.68 21.68 -11.07
N ALA A 204 4.79 20.34 -10.94
CA ALA A 204 4.92 19.45 -12.09
C ALA A 204 3.69 19.50 -13.02
N VAL A 205 2.47 19.54 -12.47
CA VAL A 205 1.23 19.70 -13.23
C VAL A 205 1.24 21.00 -14.05
N ARG A 206 1.62 22.12 -13.43
CA ARG A 206 1.74 23.42 -14.13
C ARG A 206 2.81 23.40 -15.21
N GLN A 207 3.99 22.83 -14.94
CA GLN A 207 5.07 22.71 -15.93
C GLN A 207 4.68 21.85 -17.13
N ALA A 208 3.85 20.83 -16.89
CA ALA A 208 3.32 19.97 -17.95
C ALA A 208 2.19 20.63 -18.77
N GLY A 209 1.72 21.83 -18.40
CA GLY A 209 0.60 22.51 -19.06
C GLY A 209 -0.75 21.81 -18.86
N LEU A 210 -0.89 20.99 -17.83
CA LEU A 210 -2.09 20.23 -17.51
C LEU A 210 -3.07 21.04 -16.65
N PRO A 211 -4.37 20.68 -16.67
CA PRO A 211 -5.37 21.35 -15.84
C PRO A 211 -5.00 21.27 -14.35
N ALA A 212 -5.15 22.36 -13.62
CA ALA A 212 -4.80 22.43 -12.19
C ALA A 212 -5.56 21.43 -11.31
N GLY A 213 -6.79 21.03 -11.72
CA GLY A 213 -7.59 20.01 -11.05
C GLY A 213 -7.02 18.58 -11.11
N MET A 214 -5.89 18.37 -11.76
CA MET A 214 -5.19 17.08 -11.79
C MET A 214 -4.84 16.54 -10.41
N PHE A 215 -4.54 17.44 -9.48
CA PHE A 215 -4.17 17.07 -8.12
C PHE A 215 -4.67 18.10 -7.10
N SER A 216 -5.30 17.60 -6.04
CA SER A 216 -5.68 18.38 -4.86
C SER A 216 -5.25 17.67 -3.58
N LEU A 217 -4.88 18.43 -2.54
CA LEU A 217 -4.58 17.95 -1.19
C LEU A 217 -5.59 18.52 -0.20
N LEU A 218 -6.23 17.65 0.57
CA LEU A 218 -7.14 18.02 1.64
C LEU A 218 -6.57 17.58 2.99
N HIS A 219 -6.49 18.52 3.93
CA HIS A 219 -6.18 18.25 5.32
C HIS A 219 -7.43 17.87 6.11
N GLY A 220 -7.28 17.19 7.23
CA GLY A 220 -8.38 16.88 8.14
C GLY A 220 -7.95 15.93 9.25
N TRP A 221 -8.33 16.29 10.48
CA TRP A 221 -8.11 15.48 11.67
C TRP A 221 -9.18 14.41 11.83
N SER A 222 -10.44 14.76 11.59
CA SER A 222 -11.59 13.85 11.73
C SER A 222 -11.73 12.88 10.57
N HIS A 223 -12.59 11.87 10.76
CA HIS A 223 -12.96 10.93 9.71
C HIS A 223 -13.94 11.50 8.67
N GLU A 224 -14.53 12.67 8.92
CA GLU A 224 -15.57 13.28 8.08
C GLU A 224 -15.10 13.57 6.66
N VAL A 225 -13.90 14.15 6.49
CA VAL A 225 -13.32 14.42 5.17
C VAL A 225 -13.15 13.11 4.38
N GLY A 226 -12.68 12.06 5.05
CA GLY A 226 -12.50 10.74 4.43
C GLY A 226 -13.83 10.14 3.97
N LEU A 227 -14.86 10.17 4.80
CA LEU A 227 -16.18 9.68 4.46
C LEU A 227 -16.83 10.54 3.37
N ALA A 228 -16.64 11.86 3.41
CA ALA A 228 -17.14 12.77 2.38
C ALA A 228 -16.53 12.44 1.01
N LEU A 229 -15.20 12.23 0.94
CA LEU A 229 -14.51 11.80 -0.28
C LEU A 229 -15.04 10.46 -0.81
N ALA A 230 -15.18 9.45 0.05
CA ALA A 230 -15.66 8.13 -0.35
C ALA A 230 -17.11 8.15 -0.84
N LYS A 231 -17.97 8.99 -0.23
CA LYS A 231 -19.41 9.12 -0.56
C LYS A 231 -19.70 10.05 -1.73
N HIS A 232 -18.73 10.89 -2.14
CA HIS A 232 -18.99 11.92 -3.14
C HIS A 232 -19.30 11.31 -4.52
N PRO A 233 -20.33 11.80 -5.23
CA PRO A 233 -20.77 11.19 -6.51
C PRO A 233 -19.72 11.23 -7.63
N LEU A 234 -18.80 12.19 -7.62
CA LEU A 234 -17.72 12.29 -8.61
C LEU A 234 -16.51 11.41 -8.30
N THR A 235 -16.37 10.85 -7.11
CA THR A 235 -15.31 9.86 -6.82
C THR A 235 -15.60 8.56 -7.57
N ARG A 236 -14.62 8.05 -8.31
CA ARG A 236 -14.75 6.84 -9.14
C ARG A 236 -14.00 5.62 -8.58
N ALA A 237 -13.02 5.84 -7.73
CA ALA A 237 -12.34 4.78 -6.97
C ALA A 237 -11.66 5.38 -5.74
N VAL A 238 -11.33 4.52 -4.78
CA VAL A 238 -10.55 4.89 -3.59
C VAL A 238 -9.33 4.01 -3.49
N GLY A 239 -8.15 4.63 -3.26
CA GLY A 239 -6.93 3.98 -2.79
C GLY A 239 -6.72 4.31 -1.31
N PHE A 240 -6.55 3.29 -0.47
CA PHE A 240 -6.39 3.43 0.98
C PHE A 240 -5.32 2.46 1.49
N THR A 241 -4.46 2.93 2.38
CA THR A 241 -3.57 2.09 3.18
C THR A 241 -3.69 2.51 4.64
N GLY A 242 -3.98 1.55 5.52
CA GLY A 242 -4.16 1.85 6.95
C GLY A 242 -4.78 0.71 7.76
N SER A 243 -5.41 1.01 8.88
CA SER A 243 -5.99 0.00 9.76
C SER A 243 -7.22 -0.70 9.13
N LEU A 244 -7.46 -1.96 9.51
CA LEU A 244 -8.66 -2.72 9.14
C LEU A 244 -9.95 -1.92 9.39
N ARG A 245 -10.08 -1.29 10.57
CA ARG A 245 -11.25 -0.48 10.92
C ARG A 245 -11.44 0.70 9.96
N GLY A 246 -10.35 1.39 9.60
CA GLY A 246 -10.40 2.54 8.68
C GLY A 246 -10.76 2.12 7.26
N GLY A 247 -10.08 1.10 6.72
CA GLY A 247 -10.37 0.57 5.39
C GLY A 247 -11.78 0.03 5.25
N ARG A 248 -12.27 -0.70 6.26
CA ARG A 248 -13.63 -1.22 6.30
C ARG A 248 -14.68 -0.10 6.33
N ALA A 249 -14.48 0.94 7.14
CA ALA A 249 -15.41 2.07 7.22
C ALA A 249 -15.53 2.81 5.87
N ILE A 250 -14.42 2.98 5.15
CA ILE A 250 -14.40 3.59 3.81
C ILE A 250 -15.06 2.68 2.77
N PHE A 251 -14.77 1.38 2.82
CA PHE A 251 -15.39 0.39 1.95
C PHE A 251 -16.92 0.38 2.11
N ASP A 252 -17.42 0.31 3.35
CA ASP A 252 -18.85 0.30 3.63
C ASP A 252 -19.51 1.62 3.20
N ALA A 253 -18.85 2.76 3.42
CA ALA A 253 -19.36 4.06 2.97
C ALA A 253 -19.46 4.14 1.44
N ALA A 254 -18.50 3.59 0.71
CA ALA A 254 -18.51 3.54 -0.75
C ALA A 254 -19.56 2.54 -1.31
N ALA A 255 -19.74 1.40 -0.64
CA ALA A 255 -20.69 0.37 -1.03
C ALA A 255 -22.16 0.82 -0.85
N THR A 256 -22.44 1.72 0.11
CA THR A 256 -23.80 2.24 0.38
C THR A 256 -24.21 3.40 -0.53
N ARG A 257 -23.38 3.83 -1.48
CA ARG A 257 -23.71 4.87 -2.46
C ARG A 257 -24.79 4.38 -3.44
N ALA A 258 -25.53 5.33 -4.02
CA ALA A 258 -26.46 5.03 -5.14
C ALA A 258 -25.71 4.37 -6.33
N GLU A 259 -24.48 4.83 -6.59
CA GLU A 259 -23.53 4.19 -7.53
C GLU A 259 -22.30 3.71 -6.74
N PRO A 260 -22.24 2.43 -6.32
CA PRO A 260 -21.09 1.88 -5.62
C PRO A 260 -19.80 1.98 -6.45
N ILE A 261 -18.69 2.21 -5.77
CA ILE A 261 -17.36 2.33 -6.40
C ILE A 261 -16.38 1.35 -5.79
N PRO A 262 -15.33 0.95 -6.52
CA PRO A 262 -14.27 0.13 -5.96
C PRO A 262 -13.47 0.90 -4.89
N VAL A 263 -13.17 0.20 -3.80
CA VAL A 263 -12.26 0.63 -2.74
C VAL A 263 -11.12 -0.38 -2.67
N TYR A 264 -9.94 0.06 -3.01
CA TYR A 264 -8.71 -0.72 -2.92
C TYR A 264 -8.00 -0.36 -1.62
N ALA A 265 -8.42 -1.00 -0.53
CA ALA A 265 -7.85 -0.81 0.79
C ALA A 265 -6.86 -1.94 1.09
N GLU A 266 -5.62 -1.57 1.41
CA GLU A 266 -4.64 -2.42 2.08
C GLU A 266 -4.75 -2.15 3.58
N MET A 267 -4.91 -3.22 4.36
CA MET A 267 -5.24 -3.15 5.78
C MET A 267 -4.24 -3.95 6.62
N GLY A 268 -4.62 -4.34 7.84
CA GLY A 268 -3.74 -5.05 8.77
C GLY A 268 -3.39 -6.49 8.35
N SER A 269 -2.22 -6.95 8.82
CA SER A 269 -1.72 -8.31 8.62
C SER A 269 -0.80 -8.72 9.77
N VAL A 270 -0.86 -9.98 10.22
CA VAL A 270 0.09 -10.50 11.22
C VAL A 270 1.33 -11.12 10.59
N ASN A 271 1.38 -11.28 9.27
CA ASN A 271 2.55 -11.71 8.50
C ASN A 271 3.24 -12.94 9.12
N PRO A 272 2.59 -14.09 9.21
CA PRO A 272 3.09 -15.23 9.96
C PRO A 272 4.42 -15.76 9.38
N VAL A 273 5.32 -16.15 10.28
CA VAL A 273 6.59 -16.78 9.95
C VAL A 273 6.60 -18.20 10.49
N PHE A 274 6.61 -19.18 9.59
CA PHE A 274 6.66 -20.60 9.91
C PHE A 274 8.10 -21.08 9.95
N LEU A 275 8.52 -21.57 11.09
CA LEU A 275 9.87 -22.04 11.37
C LEU A 275 9.86 -23.57 11.40
N LEU A 276 10.30 -24.20 10.30
CA LEU A 276 10.32 -25.65 10.19
C LEU A 276 11.51 -26.24 10.94
N PRO A 277 11.39 -27.47 11.49
CA PRO A 277 12.37 -28.06 12.41
C PRO A 277 13.81 -28.05 11.90
N SER A 278 14.02 -28.43 10.64
CA SER A 278 15.37 -28.46 10.04
C SER A 278 16.05 -27.09 10.01
N ALA A 279 15.28 -26.01 9.79
CA ALA A 279 15.81 -24.66 9.80
C ALA A 279 16.14 -24.21 11.23
N VAL A 280 15.29 -24.53 12.18
CA VAL A 280 15.51 -24.23 13.61
C VAL A 280 16.77 -24.96 14.09
N ALA A 281 16.87 -26.27 13.90
CA ALA A 281 18.01 -27.07 14.34
C ALA A 281 19.36 -26.60 13.78
N THR A 282 19.39 -26.10 12.52
CA THR A 282 20.65 -25.78 11.84
C THR A 282 20.98 -24.30 11.75
N ARG A 283 19.98 -23.40 11.89
CA ARG A 283 20.14 -21.95 11.62
C ARG A 283 19.46 -21.05 12.65
N TRP A 284 19.12 -21.57 13.84
CA TRP A 284 18.38 -20.82 14.86
C TRP A 284 19.01 -19.45 15.17
N GLU A 285 20.35 -19.35 15.21
CA GLU A 285 21.07 -18.12 15.54
C GLU A 285 20.86 -17.03 14.47
N SER A 286 21.00 -17.38 13.19
CA SER A 286 20.82 -16.46 12.07
C SER A 286 19.33 -16.08 11.89
N ILE A 287 18.41 -17.00 12.18
CA ILE A 287 16.98 -16.75 12.17
C ILE A 287 16.60 -15.78 13.30
N ALA A 288 17.09 -16.01 14.52
CA ALA A 288 16.86 -15.10 15.65
C ALA A 288 17.38 -13.67 15.36
N ALA A 289 18.57 -13.56 14.75
CA ALA A 289 19.14 -12.27 14.36
C ALA A 289 18.27 -11.54 13.31
N GLY A 290 17.86 -12.26 12.27
CA GLY A 290 17.02 -11.69 11.21
C GLY A 290 15.61 -11.33 11.68
N LEU A 291 15.01 -12.15 12.56
CA LEU A 291 13.72 -11.85 13.20
C LEU A 291 13.82 -10.60 14.07
N ALA A 292 14.84 -10.48 14.92
CA ALA A 292 15.04 -9.30 15.75
C ALA A 292 15.13 -8.03 14.90
N GLN A 293 15.92 -8.05 13.82
CA GLN A 293 16.03 -6.93 12.88
C GLN A 293 14.68 -6.63 12.20
N SER A 294 13.97 -7.65 11.74
CA SER A 294 12.69 -7.51 11.04
C SER A 294 11.59 -6.93 11.96
N ILE A 295 11.50 -7.43 13.21
CA ILE A 295 10.53 -6.99 14.22
C ILE A 295 10.77 -5.54 14.64
N THR A 296 12.04 -5.11 14.75
CA THR A 296 12.39 -3.80 15.30
C THR A 296 12.60 -2.72 14.24
N LEU A 297 12.66 -3.07 12.96
CA LEU A 297 12.84 -2.11 11.87
C LEU A 297 11.73 -1.04 11.89
N GLY A 298 12.12 0.24 11.97
CA GLY A 298 11.16 1.34 12.03
C GLY A 298 10.20 1.25 13.22
N VAL A 299 10.68 0.73 14.35
CA VAL A 299 9.89 0.48 15.58
C VAL A 299 8.71 -0.49 15.29
N GLY A 300 8.92 -1.47 14.40
CA GLY A 300 7.90 -2.45 14.02
C GLY A 300 6.69 -1.88 13.27
N GLN A 301 6.73 -0.62 12.86
CA GLN A 301 5.61 0.08 12.24
C GLN A 301 5.55 -0.15 10.73
N PHE A 302 5.60 -1.42 10.32
CA PHE A 302 5.46 -1.88 8.95
C PHE A 302 4.22 -2.76 8.79
N CYS A 303 3.47 -2.58 7.72
CA CYS A 303 2.35 -3.46 7.36
C CYS A 303 2.78 -4.93 7.20
N THR A 304 4.06 -5.18 6.96
CA THR A 304 4.68 -6.51 6.85
C THR A 304 5.54 -6.89 8.06
N ASN A 305 5.32 -6.29 9.24
CA ASN A 305 6.01 -6.72 10.46
C ASN A 305 5.63 -8.17 10.82
N PRO A 306 6.60 -9.07 11.17
CA PRO A 306 6.29 -10.44 11.57
C PRO A 306 5.64 -10.49 12.96
N GLY A 307 4.31 -10.40 13.02
CA GLY A 307 3.54 -10.38 14.26
C GLY A 307 3.31 -11.75 14.88
N VAL A 308 3.40 -12.83 14.09
CA VAL A 308 3.21 -14.20 14.55
C VAL A 308 4.36 -15.10 14.07
N LEU A 309 4.97 -15.85 14.99
CA LEU A 309 5.96 -16.89 14.71
C LEU A 309 5.32 -18.24 15.05
N VAL A 310 5.41 -19.22 14.16
CA VAL A 310 4.88 -20.58 14.41
C VAL A 310 6.03 -21.56 14.33
N ALA A 311 6.30 -22.28 15.43
CA ALA A 311 7.41 -23.23 15.51
C ALA A 311 7.02 -24.50 16.27
N MET A 312 7.59 -25.63 15.88
CA MET A 312 7.42 -26.89 16.60
C MET A 312 8.32 -26.94 17.83
N CYS A 313 7.80 -27.55 18.92
CA CYS A 313 8.55 -27.81 20.16
C CYS A 313 9.58 -28.92 19.90
N GLU A 314 10.70 -28.56 19.27
CA GLU A 314 11.80 -29.45 18.89
C GLU A 314 13.17 -28.84 19.21
N GLU A 315 14.23 -29.60 18.96
CA GLU A 315 15.61 -29.17 19.20
C GLU A 315 15.91 -27.81 18.57
N GLY A 316 16.53 -26.91 19.33
CA GLY A 316 16.92 -25.56 18.91
C GLY A 316 15.86 -24.47 19.11
N LEU A 317 14.58 -24.79 19.39
CA LEU A 317 13.55 -23.78 19.59
C LEU A 317 13.83 -22.89 20.82
N ASP A 318 14.19 -23.48 21.95
CA ASP A 318 14.51 -22.72 23.16
C ASP A 318 15.71 -21.80 22.93
N SER A 319 16.73 -22.28 22.19
CA SER A 319 17.88 -21.47 21.80
C SER A 319 17.50 -20.31 20.90
N LEU A 320 16.61 -20.55 19.92
CA LEU A 320 16.09 -19.51 19.02
C LEU A 320 15.32 -18.45 19.81
N LEU A 321 14.33 -18.86 20.60
CA LEU A 321 13.50 -17.94 21.39
C LEU A 321 14.33 -17.19 22.44
N GLY A 322 15.27 -17.86 23.11
CA GLY A 322 16.21 -17.25 24.05
C GLY A 322 17.08 -16.18 23.40
N ALA A 323 17.68 -16.48 22.26
CA ALA A 323 18.51 -15.53 21.51
C ALA A 323 17.69 -14.36 20.93
N LEU A 324 16.46 -14.61 20.45
CA LEU A 324 15.54 -13.57 19.98
C LEU A 324 15.14 -12.65 21.15
N ALA A 325 14.75 -13.24 22.29
CA ALA A 325 14.39 -12.53 23.50
C ALA A 325 15.52 -11.63 24.01
N GLU A 326 16.76 -12.13 24.02
CA GLU A 326 17.95 -11.35 24.40
C GLU A 326 18.17 -10.15 23.46
N ARG A 327 18.11 -10.37 22.15
CA ARG A 327 18.26 -9.30 21.16
C ARG A 327 17.21 -8.22 21.29
N LEU A 328 15.94 -8.61 21.50
CA LEU A 328 14.85 -7.65 21.68
C LEU A 328 14.98 -6.86 22.99
N ARG A 329 15.40 -7.51 24.11
CA ARG A 329 15.68 -6.80 25.37
C ARG A 329 16.77 -5.74 25.22
N ASN A 330 17.78 -6.04 24.41
CA ASN A 330 18.93 -5.16 24.18
C ASN A 330 18.69 -4.10 23.09
N THR A 331 17.56 -4.15 22.38
CA THR A 331 17.18 -3.12 21.40
C THR A 331 16.47 -1.97 22.11
N PRO A 332 16.98 -0.72 22.04
CA PRO A 332 16.33 0.40 22.69
C PRO A 332 14.90 0.62 22.20
N ALA A 333 14.04 1.13 23.10
CA ALA A 333 12.73 1.61 22.69
C ALA A 333 12.89 2.73 21.63
N GLY A 334 12.07 2.71 20.59
CA GLY A 334 12.08 3.72 19.55
C GLY A 334 10.86 4.63 19.60
N VAL A 335 10.90 5.73 18.83
CA VAL A 335 9.78 6.66 18.72
C VAL A 335 8.72 6.11 17.79
N MET A 336 7.50 5.97 18.28
CA MET A 336 6.33 5.64 17.44
C MET A 336 5.74 6.93 16.84
N LEU A 337 5.03 6.78 15.71
CA LEU A 337 4.59 7.89 14.87
C LEU A 337 3.68 8.93 15.55
N TYR A 338 2.88 8.52 16.52
CA TYR A 338 1.99 9.39 17.29
C TYR A 338 1.46 8.68 18.54
N ASP A 339 1.05 9.45 19.53
CA ASP A 339 0.66 9.01 20.87
C ASP A 339 -0.42 7.91 20.86
N ARG A 340 -1.51 8.10 20.09
CA ARG A 340 -2.57 7.10 19.96
C ARG A 340 -2.08 5.73 19.46
N LEU A 341 -1.07 5.71 18.60
CA LEU A 341 -0.48 4.47 18.09
C LEU A 341 0.36 3.79 19.16
N ALA A 342 1.15 4.57 19.90
CA ALA A 342 1.95 4.05 21.01
C ALA A 342 1.06 3.43 22.12
N HIS A 343 -0.03 4.10 22.48
CA HIS A 343 -1.02 3.57 23.42
C HIS A 343 -1.73 2.31 22.89
N ALA A 344 -2.09 2.29 21.60
CA ALA A 344 -2.70 1.11 20.98
C ALA A 344 -1.76 -0.10 20.96
N TYR A 345 -0.47 0.12 20.69
CA TYR A 345 0.57 -0.89 20.75
C TYR A 345 0.74 -1.46 22.16
N ALA A 346 0.97 -0.58 23.15
CA ALA A 346 1.12 -1.01 24.55
C ALA A 346 -0.12 -1.78 25.04
N GLY A 347 -1.31 -1.26 24.76
CA GLY A 347 -2.57 -1.93 25.07
C GLY A 347 -2.74 -3.28 24.37
N GLY A 348 -2.22 -3.43 23.14
CA GLY A 348 -2.22 -4.69 22.39
C GLY A 348 -1.37 -5.77 23.08
N VAL A 349 -0.16 -5.41 23.51
CA VAL A 349 0.74 -6.31 24.24
C VAL A 349 0.09 -6.76 25.57
N GLU A 350 -0.49 -5.82 26.32
CA GLU A 350 -1.15 -6.16 27.59
C GLU A 350 -2.41 -7.01 27.39
N ARG A 351 -3.20 -6.79 26.35
CA ARG A 351 -4.35 -7.67 26.03
C ARG A 351 -3.89 -9.09 25.71
N ALA A 352 -2.84 -9.27 24.90
CA ALA A 352 -2.31 -10.61 24.61
C ALA A 352 -1.88 -11.33 25.90
N ARG A 353 -1.25 -10.63 26.84
CA ARG A 353 -0.90 -11.17 28.17
C ARG A 353 -2.12 -11.54 28.98
N ALA A 354 -3.13 -10.69 28.99
CA ALA A 354 -4.38 -10.96 29.71
C ALA A 354 -5.14 -12.19 29.19
N MET A 355 -4.93 -12.53 27.90
CA MET A 355 -5.46 -13.74 27.26
C MET A 355 -4.57 -14.97 27.44
N GLY A 356 -3.53 -14.91 28.28
CA GLY A 356 -2.67 -16.05 28.63
C GLY A 356 -1.34 -16.13 27.86
N ALA A 357 -0.98 -15.13 27.03
CA ALA A 357 0.35 -15.12 26.43
C ALA A 357 1.42 -14.79 27.48
N GLU A 358 2.47 -15.60 27.53
CA GLU A 358 3.65 -15.38 28.36
C GLU A 358 4.54 -14.29 27.76
N LEU A 359 5.01 -13.34 28.56
CA LEU A 359 5.98 -12.33 28.14
C LEU A 359 7.41 -12.86 28.29
N LEU A 360 8.02 -13.30 27.20
CA LEU A 360 9.40 -13.82 27.19
C LEU A 360 10.44 -12.71 27.29
N ALA A 361 10.16 -11.56 26.67
CA ALA A 361 11.06 -10.43 26.67
C ALA A 361 10.30 -9.11 26.46
N VAL A 362 10.81 -8.06 27.10
CA VAL A 362 10.46 -6.68 26.80
C VAL A 362 11.69 -5.80 26.99
N ALA A 363 11.93 -4.87 26.08
CA ALA A 363 13.05 -3.93 26.21
C ALA A 363 12.88 -2.98 27.39
N SER A 364 14.00 -2.51 27.94
CA SER A 364 13.98 -1.49 28.99
C SER A 364 13.40 -0.17 28.46
N PRO A 365 12.72 0.63 29.32
CA PRO A 365 12.27 1.95 28.92
C PRO A 365 13.49 2.88 28.76
N ALA A 366 13.99 2.99 27.53
CA ALA A 366 15.14 3.86 27.21
C ALA A 366 14.73 5.14 26.49
N HIS A 367 13.41 5.43 26.40
CA HIS A 367 12.90 6.62 25.76
C HIS A 367 12.00 7.39 26.75
N ASP A 368 12.43 8.61 27.09
CA ASP A 368 11.71 9.49 28.02
C ASP A 368 10.56 10.26 27.34
N GLY A 369 10.34 10.07 26.04
CA GLY A 369 9.30 10.73 25.27
C GLY A 369 7.93 10.02 25.34
N PRO A 370 6.84 10.71 24.93
CA PRO A 370 5.46 10.24 25.10
C PRO A 370 5.11 9.04 24.22
N THR A 371 5.91 8.72 23.19
CA THR A 371 5.56 7.72 22.16
C THR A 371 6.54 6.55 22.09
N GLY A 372 7.09 6.11 23.21
CA GLY A 372 8.07 5.01 23.26
C GLY A 372 7.47 3.65 22.85
N GLY A 373 7.96 3.04 21.77
CA GLY A 373 7.66 1.67 21.36
C GLY A 373 8.74 0.70 21.86
N ARG A 374 8.41 -0.15 22.83
CA ARG A 374 9.33 -1.11 23.45
C ARG A 374 9.25 -2.46 22.73
N PRO A 375 10.35 -2.97 22.11
CA PRO A 375 10.35 -4.33 21.58
C PRO A 375 9.88 -5.37 22.60
N ALA A 376 8.99 -6.28 22.16
CA ALA A 376 8.42 -7.33 22.99
C ALA A 376 8.32 -8.67 22.27
N LEU A 377 8.58 -9.76 22.98
CA LEU A 377 8.33 -11.13 22.53
C LEU A 377 7.37 -11.79 23.49
N LEU A 378 6.28 -12.29 22.95
CA LEU A 378 5.30 -13.10 23.70
C LEU A 378 5.35 -14.55 23.20
N SER A 379 4.87 -15.48 24.00
CA SER A 379 4.68 -16.88 23.64
C SER A 379 3.33 -17.37 24.05
N THR A 380 2.76 -18.32 23.31
CA THR A 380 1.52 -19.00 23.65
C THR A 380 1.53 -20.42 23.08
N ASP A 381 0.69 -21.29 23.61
CA ASP A 381 0.38 -22.59 23.03
C ASP A 381 -0.72 -22.48 21.97
N ILE A 382 -0.90 -23.57 21.22
CA ILE A 382 -1.91 -23.63 20.16
C ILE A 382 -3.34 -23.53 20.71
N GLY A 383 -3.62 -24.02 21.93
CA GLY A 383 -4.96 -24.00 22.51
C GLY A 383 -5.46 -22.58 22.66
N HIS A 384 -4.72 -21.76 23.41
CA HIS A 384 -5.04 -20.34 23.60
C HIS A 384 -5.09 -19.58 22.27
N PHE A 385 -4.15 -19.85 21.34
CA PHE A 385 -4.14 -19.19 20.04
C PHE A 385 -5.38 -19.46 19.19
N LEU A 386 -5.93 -20.68 19.26
CA LEU A 386 -7.14 -21.05 18.51
C LEU A 386 -8.42 -20.59 19.19
N GLU A 387 -8.48 -20.62 20.52
CA GLU A 387 -9.64 -20.21 21.29
C GLU A 387 -9.86 -18.70 21.26
N GLU A 388 -8.79 -17.91 21.38
CA GLU A 388 -8.85 -16.45 21.49
C GLU A 388 -8.62 -15.77 20.14
N ALA A 389 -9.69 -15.32 19.49
CA ALA A 389 -9.62 -14.66 18.18
C ALA A 389 -8.74 -13.39 18.19
N GLU A 390 -8.72 -12.64 19.30
CA GLU A 390 -7.91 -11.44 19.44
C GLU A 390 -6.41 -11.72 19.48
N MET A 391 -5.94 -12.94 19.80
CA MET A 391 -4.53 -13.32 19.67
C MET A 391 -4.06 -13.36 18.21
N ARG A 392 -4.99 -13.48 17.27
CA ARG A 392 -4.72 -13.44 15.82
C ARG A 392 -4.80 -12.03 15.25
N ALA A 393 -5.13 -11.03 16.08
CA ALA A 393 -5.20 -9.64 15.65
C ALA A 393 -3.81 -9.00 15.56
N GLU A 394 -3.64 -8.06 14.64
CA GLU A 394 -2.40 -7.29 14.49
C GLU A 394 -2.13 -6.41 15.72
N ILE A 395 -0.92 -6.50 16.27
CA ILE A 395 -0.36 -5.57 17.25
C ILE A 395 0.67 -4.71 16.51
N PHE A 396 0.26 -3.53 16.04
CA PHE A 396 1.08 -2.68 15.17
C PHE A 396 2.20 -1.98 15.95
N GLY A 397 3.40 -2.57 15.90
CA GLY A 397 4.58 -2.12 16.63
C GLY A 397 5.64 -3.22 16.75
N PRO A 398 6.72 -3.01 17.53
CA PRO A 398 7.87 -3.90 17.57
C PRO A 398 7.63 -5.13 18.45
N SER A 399 6.60 -5.93 18.15
CA SER A 399 6.33 -7.16 18.89
C SER A 399 6.05 -8.34 17.97
N SER A 400 6.22 -9.54 18.53
CA SER A 400 5.85 -10.79 17.89
C SER A 400 5.33 -11.79 18.93
N LEU A 401 4.36 -12.62 18.53
CA LEU A 401 3.79 -13.71 19.32
C LEU A 401 4.31 -15.04 18.75
N ALA A 402 5.08 -15.78 19.54
CA ALA A 402 5.50 -17.14 19.23
C ALA A 402 4.39 -18.14 19.60
N VAL A 403 3.86 -18.85 18.63
CA VAL A 403 2.91 -19.95 18.80
C VAL A 403 3.68 -21.26 18.74
N VAL A 404 3.79 -21.94 19.88
CA VAL A 404 4.49 -23.21 19.99
C VAL A 404 3.51 -24.36 19.74
N VAL A 405 3.85 -25.24 18.82
CA VAL A 405 3.03 -26.38 18.42
C VAL A 405 3.77 -27.70 18.61
N GLY A 406 3.05 -28.80 18.86
CA GLY A 406 3.64 -30.11 19.10
C GLY A 406 3.79 -31.00 17.84
N SER A 407 3.19 -30.60 16.72
CA SER A 407 3.19 -31.43 15.49
C SER A 407 2.97 -30.61 14.23
N ALA A 408 3.27 -31.21 13.07
CA ALA A 408 2.98 -30.64 11.75
C ALA A 408 1.48 -30.40 11.54
N ASP A 409 0.62 -31.30 12.07
CA ASP A 409 -0.84 -31.14 11.99
C ASP A 409 -1.34 -29.94 12.81
N GLU A 410 -0.73 -29.68 13.94
CA GLU A 410 -1.03 -28.47 14.73
C GLU A 410 -0.54 -27.21 14.03
N MET A 411 0.65 -27.22 13.43
CA MET A 411 1.15 -26.13 12.61
C MET A 411 0.19 -25.81 11.46
N LEU A 412 -0.35 -26.85 10.82
CA LEU A 412 -1.35 -26.70 9.76
C LEU A 412 -2.65 -26.08 10.28
N LYS A 413 -3.14 -26.51 11.46
CA LYS A 413 -4.32 -25.91 12.12
C LYS A 413 -4.12 -24.42 12.41
N VAL A 414 -2.94 -24.04 12.89
CA VAL A 414 -2.60 -22.60 13.07
C VAL A 414 -2.71 -21.85 11.74
N ALA A 415 -2.10 -22.39 10.66
CA ALA A 415 -2.16 -21.76 9.34
C ALA A 415 -3.61 -21.64 8.81
N GLU A 416 -4.45 -22.65 9.02
CA GLU A 416 -5.86 -22.64 8.62
C GLU A 416 -6.69 -21.62 9.41
N ALA A 417 -6.38 -21.43 10.70
CA ALA A 417 -7.08 -20.48 11.57
C ALA A 417 -6.75 -19.00 11.27
N LEU A 418 -5.61 -18.73 10.62
CA LEU A 418 -5.27 -17.38 10.21
C LEU A 418 -6.25 -16.88 9.12
N GLU A 419 -6.58 -15.61 9.18
CA GLU A 419 -7.32 -14.92 8.13
C GLU A 419 -6.42 -14.62 6.91
N GLY A 420 -6.85 -13.76 5.98
CA GLY A 420 -6.02 -13.31 4.86
C GLY A 420 -4.85 -12.43 5.34
N GLN A 421 -3.69 -12.60 4.71
CA GLN A 421 -2.43 -11.99 5.08
C GLN A 421 -1.79 -11.27 3.88
N LEU A 422 -1.00 -10.23 4.13
CA LEU A 422 -0.13 -9.62 3.12
C LEU A 422 1.01 -10.56 2.76
N THR A 423 1.63 -11.17 3.78
CA THR A 423 2.76 -12.09 3.59
C THR A 423 2.64 -13.32 4.47
N ALA A 424 3.28 -14.40 4.05
CA ALA A 424 3.64 -15.53 4.91
C ALA A 424 5.06 -15.97 4.58
N SER A 425 5.89 -16.20 5.61
CA SER A 425 7.27 -16.66 5.45
C SER A 425 7.42 -18.09 5.94
N ILE A 426 8.29 -18.86 5.28
CA ILE A 426 8.66 -20.23 5.67
C ILE A 426 10.18 -20.30 5.75
N HIS A 427 10.71 -20.69 6.88
CA HIS A 427 12.14 -21.06 7.03
C HIS A 427 12.26 -22.57 7.04
N GLY A 428 13.04 -23.13 6.11
CA GLY A 428 13.20 -24.56 5.90
C GLY A 428 14.28 -24.89 4.89
N THR A 429 14.33 -26.14 4.48
CA THR A 429 15.10 -26.62 3.34
C THR A 429 14.18 -26.84 2.13
N PRO A 430 14.72 -26.98 0.91
CA PRO A 430 13.88 -27.37 -0.25
C PRO A 430 13.13 -28.70 -0.04
N GLN A 431 13.70 -29.63 0.73
CA GLN A 431 13.04 -30.90 1.06
C GLN A 431 11.85 -30.67 2.01
N ASP A 432 11.96 -29.71 2.93
CA ASP A 432 10.82 -29.39 3.81
C ASP A 432 9.63 -28.85 3.04
N LEU A 433 9.83 -28.07 1.98
CA LEU A 433 8.72 -27.61 1.15
C LEU A 433 7.89 -28.76 0.55
N ALA A 434 8.54 -29.89 0.24
CA ALA A 434 7.84 -31.10 -0.21
C ALA A 434 7.16 -31.82 0.97
N THR A 435 7.84 -31.95 2.11
CA THR A 435 7.31 -32.61 3.31
C THR A 435 6.11 -31.86 3.89
N TYR A 436 6.18 -30.52 3.92
CA TYR A 436 5.13 -29.62 4.41
C TYR A 436 4.28 -29.02 3.27
N ALA A 437 4.08 -29.77 2.17
CA ALA A 437 3.33 -29.28 1.00
C ALA A 437 1.90 -28.80 1.34
N ALA A 438 1.24 -29.47 2.29
CA ALA A 438 -0.08 -29.06 2.78
C ALA A 438 -0.05 -27.65 3.41
N LEU A 439 0.97 -27.33 4.21
CA LEU A 439 1.17 -26.01 4.77
C LEU A 439 1.38 -24.96 3.66
N VAL A 440 2.25 -25.23 2.70
CA VAL A 440 2.50 -24.33 1.56
C VAL A 440 1.20 -24.04 0.80
N GLU A 441 0.36 -25.07 0.57
CA GLU A 441 -0.93 -24.92 -0.12
C GLU A 441 -1.93 -24.07 0.68
N VAL A 442 -1.99 -24.22 2.00
CA VAL A 442 -2.81 -23.36 2.86
C VAL A 442 -2.32 -21.92 2.80
N LEU A 443 -1.02 -21.69 2.94
CA LEU A 443 -0.45 -20.35 2.93
C LEU A 443 -0.62 -19.66 1.57
N ARG A 444 -0.56 -20.40 0.45
CA ARG A 444 -0.85 -19.90 -0.90
C ARG A 444 -2.27 -19.32 -1.02
N ARG A 445 -3.23 -19.85 -0.27
CA ARG A 445 -4.62 -19.37 -0.22
C ARG A 445 -4.82 -18.21 0.78
N LYS A 446 -3.90 -18.06 1.73
CA LYS A 446 -4.01 -17.10 2.84
C LYS A 446 -3.18 -15.83 2.63
N ALA A 447 -2.13 -15.84 1.81
CA ALA A 447 -1.20 -14.72 1.70
C ALA A 447 -1.03 -14.25 0.25
N GLY A 448 -0.82 -12.93 0.10
CA GLY A 448 -0.51 -12.34 -1.20
C GLY A 448 0.93 -12.61 -1.63
N ARG A 449 1.88 -12.73 -0.69
CA ARG A 449 3.30 -12.98 -0.95
C ARG A 449 3.83 -14.10 -0.07
N LEU A 450 4.36 -15.16 -0.67
CA LEU A 450 5.08 -16.23 0.04
C LEU A 450 6.59 -15.97 -0.01
N ILE A 451 7.25 -16.11 1.14
CA ILE A 451 8.67 -15.83 1.29
C ILE A 451 9.37 -17.09 1.82
N PHE A 452 10.44 -17.52 1.15
CA PHE A 452 11.23 -18.65 1.59
C PHE A 452 12.59 -18.20 2.11
N ASN A 453 12.92 -18.59 3.35
CA ASN A 453 14.17 -18.27 4.03
C ASN A 453 14.50 -16.77 4.10
N GLY A 454 13.46 -15.91 4.12
CA GLY A 454 13.56 -14.47 4.23
C GLY A 454 12.58 -13.93 5.26
N PHE A 455 12.71 -12.64 5.55
CA PHE A 455 11.85 -11.95 6.51
C PHE A 455 10.87 -11.03 5.78
N PRO A 456 9.64 -10.84 6.30
CA PRO A 456 8.58 -10.18 5.56
C PRO A 456 8.72 -8.65 5.50
N THR A 457 9.42 -8.04 6.47
CA THR A 457 9.53 -6.59 6.59
C THR A 457 10.22 -5.97 5.39
N GLY A 458 9.54 -5.01 4.77
CA GLY A 458 9.97 -4.38 3.52
C GLY A 458 9.32 -5.01 2.28
N VAL A 459 9.12 -4.16 1.28
CA VAL A 459 8.49 -4.53 0.00
C VAL A 459 9.30 -3.93 -1.13
N GLU A 460 9.86 -4.77 -1.99
CA GLU A 460 10.53 -4.32 -3.21
C GLU A 460 9.51 -3.78 -4.22
N VAL A 461 9.87 -2.76 -4.97
CA VAL A 461 9.04 -2.20 -6.04
C VAL A 461 9.46 -2.80 -7.37
N GLY A 462 8.61 -3.62 -7.96
CA GLY A 462 8.92 -4.31 -9.21
C GLY A 462 7.66 -4.73 -9.98
N HIS A 463 7.84 -5.16 -11.21
CA HIS A 463 6.74 -5.58 -12.09
C HIS A 463 6.01 -6.83 -11.58
N ALA A 464 6.71 -7.74 -10.92
CA ALA A 464 6.18 -9.00 -10.40
C ALA A 464 5.72 -8.92 -8.94
N MET A 465 5.79 -7.74 -8.30
CA MET A 465 5.40 -7.63 -6.91
C MET A 465 3.90 -7.73 -6.73
N GLN A 466 3.50 -8.55 -5.75
CA GLN A 466 2.15 -8.59 -5.19
C GLN A 466 2.20 -8.11 -3.74
N HIS A 467 1.60 -6.96 -3.47
CA HIS A 467 1.40 -6.41 -2.13
C HIS A 467 -0.09 -6.15 -1.93
N GLY A 468 -0.72 -7.05 -1.28
CA GLY A 468 -2.15 -7.24 -1.08
C GLY A 468 -2.36 -8.64 -0.54
N GLY A 469 -3.56 -9.15 -0.55
CA GLY A 469 -3.87 -10.50 -0.08
C GLY A 469 -5.37 -10.71 0.07
N PRO A 470 -5.81 -11.91 0.47
CA PRO A 470 -7.20 -12.15 0.78
C PRO A 470 -7.68 -11.27 1.95
N TYR A 471 -8.99 -11.02 2.02
CA TYR A 471 -9.58 -10.31 3.15
C TYR A 471 -9.24 -11.01 4.50
N PRO A 472 -8.86 -10.28 5.56
CA PRO A 472 -8.93 -8.83 5.75
C PRO A 472 -7.66 -8.05 5.35
N ALA A 473 -6.61 -8.68 4.79
CA ALA A 473 -5.40 -7.96 4.39
C ALA A 473 -5.67 -6.92 3.31
N SER A 474 -6.59 -7.19 2.39
CA SER A 474 -7.10 -6.20 1.44
C SER A 474 -8.59 -6.40 1.12
N THR A 475 -9.22 -5.38 0.56
CA THR A 475 -10.63 -5.43 0.11
C THR A 475 -10.80 -6.12 -1.25
N ASP A 476 -9.74 -6.23 -2.05
CA ASP A 476 -9.74 -6.96 -3.33
C ASP A 476 -8.47 -7.80 -3.47
N ALA A 477 -8.60 -9.12 -3.28
CA ALA A 477 -7.49 -10.07 -3.35
C ALA A 477 -6.85 -10.18 -4.75
N ARG A 478 -7.47 -9.63 -5.79
CA ARG A 478 -6.94 -9.62 -7.16
C ARG A 478 -6.03 -8.42 -7.43
N SER A 479 -6.02 -7.45 -6.54
CA SER A 479 -5.26 -6.21 -6.69
C SER A 479 -3.96 -6.22 -5.90
N THR A 480 -3.05 -5.34 -6.29
CA THR A 480 -1.81 -5.04 -5.55
C THR A 480 -1.70 -3.54 -5.32
N SER A 481 -1.12 -3.12 -4.19
CA SER A 481 -0.82 -1.71 -3.90
C SER A 481 0.58 -1.30 -4.35
N VAL A 482 1.46 -2.26 -4.67
CA VAL A 482 2.85 -2.03 -5.09
C VAL A 482 3.14 -2.74 -6.41
N GLY A 483 4.00 -2.14 -7.22
CA GLY A 483 4.37 -2.66 -8.53
C GLY A 483 3.45 -2.16 -9.66
N THR A 484 3.84 -2.43 -10.91
CA THR A 484 3.15 -1.87 -12.08
C THR A 484 1.72 -2.37 -12.25
N ALA A 485 1.41 -3.57 -11.76
CA ALA A 485 0.03 -4.10 -11.82
C ALA A 485 -0.96 -3.28 -10.98
N SER A 486 -0.49 -2.42 -10.05
CA SER A 486 -1.37 -1.56 -9.26
C SER A 486 -2.13 -0.51 -10.12
N ILE A 487 -1.67 -0.23 -11.34
CA ILE A 487 -2.36 0.63 -12.32
C ILE A 487 -3.76 0.08 -12.67
N LEU A 488 -3.92 -1.24 -12.67
CA LEU A 488 -5.18 -1.92 -13.04
C LEU A 488 -6.33 -1.58 -12.10
N ARG A 489 -6.04 -1.17 -10.87
CA ARG A 489 -7.04 -0.73 -9.89
C ARG A 489 -7.84 0.50 -10.34
N PHE A 490 -7.23 1.33 -11.19
CA PHE A 490 -7.80 2.62 -11.61
C PHE A 490 -8.22 2.64 -13.09
N ALA A 491 -8.36 1.46 -13.68
CA ALA A 491 -8.81 1.28 -15.04
C ALA A 491 -9.93 0.23 -15.15
N ARG A 492 -10.73 0.32 -16.19
CA ARG A 492 -11.78 -0.65 -16.52
C ARG A 492 -11.76 -1.02 -17.98
N PRO A 493 -12.21 -2.22 -18.35
CA PRO A 493 -12.34 -2.60 -19.76
C PRO A 493 -13.51 -1.88 -20.44
N VAL A 494 -13.29 -1.52 -21.71
CA VAL A 494 -14.34 -1.11 -22.67
C VAL A 494 -14.20 -1.95 -23.92
N CYS A 495 -15.31 -2.50 -24.40
CA CYS A 495 -15.40 -3.24 -25.66
C CYS A 495 -16.04 -2.37 -26.73
N TYR A 496 -15.45 -2.35 -27.91
CA TYR A 496 -15.92 -1.70 -29.13
C TYR A 496 -16.30 -2.80 -30.13
N GLN A 497 -17.55 -2.84 -30.54
CA GLN A 497 -18.04 -3.81 -31.51
C GLN A 497 -18.41 -3.10 -32.81
N ASP A 498 -17.86 -3.58 -33.94
CA ASP A 498 -18.08 -3.09 -35.29
C ASP A 498 -17.82 -1.57 -35.48
N PHE A 499 -16.87 -1.01 -34.68
CA PHE A 499 -16.46 0.38 -34.80
C PHE A 499 -15.56 0.60 -36.04
N PRO A 500 -15.77 1.69 -36.80
CA PRO A 500 -14.84 2.07 -37.87
C PRO A 500 -13.42 2.29 -37.32
N ASP A 501 -12.39 1.84 -38.02
CA ASP A 501 -10.99 1.89 -37.57
C ASP A 501 -10.54 3.29 -37.15
N GLY A 502 -10.93 4.33 -37.91
CA GLY A 502 -10.59 5.73 -37.60
C GLY A 502 -11.24 6.27 -36.31
N ALA A 503 -12.34 5.68 -35.86
CA ALA A 503 -13.06 6.06 -34.61
C ALA A 503 -12.55 5.33 -33.37
N LEU A 504 -11.69 4.31 -33.55
CA LEU A 504 -11.11 3.54 -32.45
C LEU A 504 -9.97 4.30 -31.76
N PRO A 505 -9.77 4.08 -30.44
CA PRO A 505 -8.54 4.48 -29.76
C PRO A 505 -7.29 3.96 -30.49
N PRO A 506 -6.16 4.70 -30.48
CA PRO A 506 -4.94 4.30 -31.19
C PRO A 506 -4.45 2.88 -30.91
N ALA A 507 -4.59 2.39 -29.66
CA ALA A 507 -4.21 1.05 -29.24
C ALA A 507 -5.01 -0.07 -29.94
N LEU A 508 -6.21 0.21 -30.43
CA LEU A 508 -7.12 -0.76 -31.03
C LEU A 508 -7.22 -0.67 -32.56
N ARG A 509 -6.54 0.30 -33.19
CA ARG A 509 -6.57 0.44 -34.66
C ARG A 509 -5.85 -0.71 -35.35
N ASN A 510 -6.19 -0.93 -36.64
CA ASN A 510 -5.52 -1.94 -37.45
C ASN A 510 -4.01 -1.70 -37.49
N ARG A 511 -3.58 -0.46 -37.80
CA ARG A 511 -2.19 -0.06 -37.68
C ARG A 511 -1.76 0.09 -36.23
N ASN A 512 -0.71 -0.62 -35.82
CA ASN A 512 -0.12 -0.53 -34.50
C ASN A 512 0.92 0.60 -34.42
N ALA A 513 0.46 1.83 -34.55
CA ALA A 513 1.35 3.00 -34.53
C ALA A 513 2.05 3.21 -33.18
N LEU A 514 1.53 2.63 -32.10
CA LEU A 514 2.13 2.68 -30.75
C LEU A 514 3.20 1.61 -30.56
N GLY A 515 3.28 0.58 -31.42
CA GLY A 515 4.22 -0.53 -31.30
C GLY A 515 4.02 -1.38 -30.05
N ILE A 516 2.83 -1.37 -29.44
CA ILE A 516 2.50 -2.10 -28.21
C ILE A 516 2.18 -3.57 -28.48
N TRP A 517 2.32 -4.40 -27.45
CA TRP A 517 1.82 -5.77 -27.49
C TRP A 517 0.30 -5.80 -27.47
N ARG A 518 -0.30 -6.57 -28.38
CA ARG A 518 -1.75 -6.76 -28.50
C ARG A 518 -2.07 -8.25 -28.67
N LEU A 519 -3.21 -8.67 -28.14
CA LEU A 519 -3.75 -10.01 -28.40
C LEU A 519 -4.66 -9.91 -29.64
N VAL A 520 -4.20 -10.39 -30.79
CA VAL A 520 -4.96 -10.36 -32.06
C VAL A 520 -5.37 -11.77 -32.44
N ASN A 521 -6.67 -12.05 -32.50
CA ASN A 521 -7.24 -13.38 -32.79
C ASN A 521 -6.59 -14.51 -31.97
N GLY A 522 -6.31 -14.26 -30.69
CA GLY A 522 -5.72 -15.22 -29.75
C GLY A 522 -4.18 -15.29 -29.79
N ALA A 523 -3.49 -14.55 -30.66
CA ALA A 523 -2.03 -14.49 -30.73
C ALA A 523 -1.48 -13.15 -30.23
N MET A 524 -0.44 -13.19 -29.39
CA MET A 524 0.29 -11.99 -28.95
C MET A 524 1.18 -11.49 -30.09
N THR A 525 1.02 -10.21 -30.46
CA THR A 525 1.79 -9.59 -31.57
C THR A 525 1.98 -8.11 -31.38
N ARG A 526 2.99 -7.55 -32.04
CA ARG A 526 3.21 -6.10 -32.24
C ARG A 526 2.92 -5.66 -33.69
N SER A 527 2.55 -6.61 -34.55
CA SER A 527 2.25 -6.35 -35.96
C SER A 527 0.92 -5.61 -36.14
N ASP A 528 0.72 -5.05 -37.35
CA ASP A 528 -0.58 -4.54 -37.78
C ASP A 528 -1.59 -5.67 -37.93
N VAL A 529 -2.88 -5.36 -37.76
CA VAL A 529 -3.95 -6.36 -37.99
C VAL A 529 -3.99 -6.72 -39.46
N GLY A 530 -3.97 -8.04 -39.76
CA GLY A 530 -3.97 -8.54 -41.14
C GLY A 530 -2.60 -8.58 -41.83
N ALA A 531 -1.50 -8.16 -41.16
CA ALA A 531 -0.17 -8.48 -41.64
C ALA A 531 0.07 -9.99 -41.54
N ALA A 532 0.61 -10.61 -42.58
CA ALA A 532 1.05 -12.01 -42.52
C ALA A 532 2.09 -12.17 -41.42
N ALA A 533 1.93 -13.23 -40.59
CA ALA A 533 2.84 -13.57 -39.51
C ALA A 533 4.22 -13.97 -40.05
#